data_10ba40e9efd4b71f7093dab4169936a3
#
_entry.id   10ba40e9efd4b71f7093dab4169936a3
#
_cell.length_a   1.000
_cell.length_b   1.000
_cell.length_c   1.000
_cell.angle_alpha   90.00
_cell.angle_beta   90.00
_cell.angle_gamma   90.00
#
_symmetry.space_group_name_H-M   'P 1'
#
loop_
_entity.id
_entity.type
_entity.pdbx_description
1 polymer ?
#
loop_
_entity_poly.entity_id
_entity_poly.type
_entity_poly.pdbx_seq_one_letter_code
_entity_poly.pdbx_strand_id
1 'polypeptide(L)'
;MSKELAIFTNTYPYGSGETFLAEEVPYVFAEFDKVHVFPLYIPSGNEGKKCREMPKNAVLHNPLLKTDHKDKKGLLQSGLMNMAPIWFAVKEFFTGKVYSDRKRIWLWGAYLCILRSILSNRKQMESVADIIGNCKCAYFYWGDKSALAIPFLKKGMQGRKMPKFLVRFHNSDVYEEAKGYL
;
A
#
# COMPACT_ATOMS: atom_id res chain seq x y z
N MET A 1 -12.81 24.38 0.13
CA MET A 1 -12.40 23.03 -0.32
C MET A 1 -12.09 22.21 0.91
N SER A 2 -12.71 21.05 1.05
CA SER A 2 -12.47 20.16 2.18
C SER A 2 -10.99 19.69 2.18
N LYS A 3 -10.41 19.63 3.38
CA LYS A 3 -9.02 19.21 3.58
C LYS A 3 -9.02 17.71 3.81
N GLU A 4 -8.91 16.92 2.73
CA GLU A 4 -8.96 15.46 2.81
C GLU A 4 -7.57 14.83 2.71
N LEU A 5 -7.38 13.72 3.46
CA LEU A 5 -6.18 12.89 3.47
C LEU A 5 -6.54 11.47 3.04
N ALA A 6 -5.74 10.87 2.17
CA ALA A 6 -5.73 9.43 1.97
C ALA A 6 -4.49 8.84 2.65
N ILE A 7 -4.67 7.89 3.58
CA ILE A 7 -3.57 7.20 4.25
C ILE A 7 -3.58 5.71 3.88
N PHE A 8 -2.41 5.21 3.47
CA PHE A 8 -2.18 3.81 3.12
C PHE A 8 -1.37 3.15 4.22
N THR A 9 -1.95 2.13 4.83
CA THR A 9 -1.39 1.40 5.98
C THR A 9 -1.15 -0.06 5.61
N ASN A 10 -0.42 -0.82 6.42
CA ASN A 10 -0.34 -2.26 6.20
C ASN A 10 -1.59 -2.96 6.72
N THR A 11 -1.94 -2.75 7.98
CA THR A 11 -3.05 -3.45 8.64
C THR A 11 -3.98 -2.54 9.43
N TYR A 12 -3.57 -1.32 9.81
CA TYR A 12 -4.40 -0.42 10.59
C TYR A 12 -5.77 -0.20 9.92
N PRO A 13 -6.90 -0.31 10.63
CA PRO A 13 -7.08 -0.45 12.10
C PRO A 13 -7.15 -1.90 12.58
N TYR A 14 -6.79 -2.89 11.78
CA TYR A 14 -6.82 -4.30 12.12
C TYR A 14 -5.49 -4.74 12.75
N GLY A 15 -5.57 -5.72 13.67
CA GLY A 15 -4.38 -6.28 14.31
C GLY A 15 -3.67 -5.35 15.28
N SER A 16 -2.57 -5.84 15.83
CA SER A 16 -1.75 -5.13 16.83
C SER A 16 -0.51 -4.44 16.25
N GLY A 17 -0.24 -4.60 14.95
CA GLY A 17 0.86 -3.92 14.27
C GLY A 17 0.65 -2.40 14.18
N GLU A 18 1.65 -1.69 13.70
CA GLU A 18 1.57 -0.23 13.46
C GLU A 18 1.19 0.58 14.72
N THR A 19 1.81 0.24 15.87
CA THR A 19 1.57 0.93 17.15
C THR A 19 1.90 2.42 17.06
N PHE A 20 3.01 2.77 16.42
CA PHE A 20 3.41 4.17 16.21
C PHE A 20 2.38 4.96 15.41
N LEU A 21 1.79 4.34 14.37
CA LEU A 21 0.70 4.97 13.62
C LEU A 21 -0.51 5.21 14.53
N ALA A 22 -0.87 4.25 15.37
CA ALA A 22 -2.00 4.39 16.28
C ALA A 22 -1.83 5.56 17.26
N GLU A 23 -0.62 5.84 17.70
CA GLU A 23 -0.29 7.00 18.53
C GLU A 23 -0.33 8.31 17.75
N GLU A 24 0.02 8.30 16.46
CA GLU A 24 0.01 9.47 15.58
C GLU A 24 -1.42 9.83 15.09
N VAL A 25 -2.30 8.84 14.95
CA VAL A 25 -3.65 9.00 14.38
C VAL A 25 -4.46 10.14 15.01
N PRO A 26 -4.55 10.31 16.35
CA PRO A 26 -5.33 11.38 16.94
C PRO A 26 -4.87 12.78 16.48
N TYR A 27 -3.58 12.96 16.30
CA TYR A 27 -2.99 14.24 15.90
C TYR A 27 -3.08 14.47 14.40
N VAL A 28 -2.68 13.47 13.61
CA VAL A 28 -2.68 13.58 12.14
C VAL A 28 -4.11 13.73 11.61
N PHE A 29 -5.06 12.94 12.12
CA PHE A 29 -6.42 12.97 11.61
C PHE A 29 -7.17 14.24 12.00
N ALA A 30 -6.85 14.84 13.16
CA ALA A 30 -7.44 16.11 13.59
C ALA A 30 -7.14 17.28 12.63
N GLU A 31 -6.06 17.18 11.85
CA GLU A 31 -5.66 18.20 10.88
C GLU A 31 -6.47 18.19 9.57
N PHE A 32 -7.37 17.21 9.40
CA PHE A 32 -8.14 17.02 8.18
C PHE A 32 -9.63 16.93 8.47
N ASP A 33 -10.44 17.43 7.54
CA ASP A 33 -11.91 17.31 7.62
C ASP A 33 -12.35 15.86 7.43
N LYS A 34 -11.62 15.11 6.59
CA LYS A 34 -11.89 13.72 6.28
C LYS A 34 -10.61 12.95 5.99
N VAL A 35 -10.52 11.73 6.53
CA VAL A 35 -9.37 10.84 6.32
C VAL A 35 -9.84 9.50 5.75
N HIS A 36 -9.34 9.17 4.56
CA HIS A 36 -9.59 7.88 3.91
C HIS A 36 -8.48 6.91 4.28
N VAL A 37 -8.83 5.81 4.97
CA VAL A 37 -7.88 4.79 5.42
C VAL A 37 -7.95 3.58 4.49
N PHE A 38 -6.84 3.26 3.85
CA PHE A 38 -6.67 2.12 2.94
C PHE A 38 -5.69 1.12 3.54
N PRO A 39 -6.16 0.07 4.24
CA PRO A 39 -5.30 -1.00 4.69
C PRO A 39 -4.82 -1.83 3.49
N LEU A 40 -3.60 -2.34 3.56
CA LEU A 40 -3.09 -3.23 2.52
C LEU A 40 -3.80 -4.58 2.59
N TYR A 41 -3.94 -5.14 3.79
CA TYR A 41 -4.61 -6.42 4.03
C TYR A 41 -5.21 -6.50 5.43
N ILE A 42 -6.09 -7.47 5.65
CA ILE A 42 -6.60 -7.84 6.98
C ILE A 42 -5.82 -9.06 7.45
N PRO A 43 -5.17 -9.02 8.64
CA PRO A 43 -4.48 -10.19 9.19
C PRO A 43 -5.45 -11.35 9.41
N SER A 44 -5.00 -12.58 9.11
CA SER A 44 -5.78 -13.80 9.32
C SER A 44 -6.26 -13.90 10.78
N GLY A 45 -7.52 -14.25 10.97
CA GLY A 45 -8.18 -14.30 12.28
C GLY A 45 -8.78 -12.98 12.77
N ASN A 46 -8.58 -11.88 12.02
CA ASN A 46 -9.17 -10.57 12.31
C ASN A 46 -10.22 -10.14 11.27
N GLU A 47 -10.72 -11.09 10.47
CA GLU A 47 -11.74 -10.81 9.46
C GLU A 47 -12.98 -10.19 10.11
N GLY A 48 -13.32 -8.99 9.67
CA GLY A 48 -14.47 -8.23 10.15
C GLY A 48 -14.33 -7.56 11.52
N LYS A 49 -13.17 -7.69 12.20
CA LYS A 49 -12.93 -7.10 13.52
C LYS A 49 -11.90 -5.99 13.44
N LYS A 50 -12.35 -4.75 13.70
CA LYS A 50 -11.44 -3.64 13.97
C LYS A 50 -10.87 -3.81 15.37
N CYS A 51 -9.55 -3.86 15.49
CA CYS A 51 -8.90 -3.95 16.81
C CYS A 51 -8.69 -2.57 17.46
N ARG A 52 -8.88 -1.49 16.69
CA ARG A 52 -8.67 -0.11 17.14
C ARG A 52 -9.83 0.78 16.74
N GLU A 53 -10.20 1.67 17.64
CA GLU A 53 -11.15 2.73 17.34
C GLU A 53 -10.52 3.71 16.36
N MET A 54 -11.36 4.25 15.49
CA MET A 54 -10.96 5.26 14.52
C MET A 54 -11.65 6.58 14.85
N PRO A 55 -10.98 7.72 14.63
CA PRO A 55 -11.61 9.03 14.73
C PRO A 55 -12.86 9.15 13.86
N LYS A 56 -13.83 9.97 14.28
CA LYS A 56 -15.12 10.11 13.60
C LYS A 56 -15.02 10.59 12.14
N ASN A 57 -13.97 11.34 11.82
CA ASN A 57 -13.70 11.83 10.47
C ASN A 57 -12.96 10.80 9.58
N ALA A 58 -12.69 9.60 10.10
CA ALA A 58 -12.03 8.53 9.33
C ALA A 58 -13.03 7.63 8.62
N VAL A 59 -12.78 7.38 7.34
CA VAL A 59 -13.52 6.45 6.49
C VAL A 59 -12.62 5.28 6.13
N LEU A 60 -13.00 4.10 6.59
CA LEU A 60 -12.27 2.86 6.29
C LEU A 60 -12.72 2.29 4.95
N HIS A 61 -11.76 2.00 4.09
CA HIS A 61 -11.99 1.36 2.80
C HIS A 61 -11.61 -0.12 2.83
N ASN A 62 -12.06 -0.85 1.82
CA ASN A 62 -11.69 -2.25 1.64
C ASN A 62 -10.18 -2.39 1.46
N PRO A 63 -9.56 -3.46 2.00
CA PRO A 63 -8.14 -3.69 1.86
C PRO A 63 -7.75 -3.84 0.38
N LEU A 64 -6.52 -3.40 0.05
CA LEU A 64 -6.00 -3.45 -1.31
C LEU A 64 -5.74 -4.90 -1.78
N LEU A 65 -5.39 -5.79 -0.85
CA LEU A 65 -5.22 -7.22 -1.09
C LEU A 65 -6.42 -7.98 -0.55
N LYS A 66 -6.87 -8.96 -1.31
CA LYS A 66 -7.96 -9.86 -0.90
C LYS A 66 -7.54 -10.87 0.15
N THR A 67 -6.25 -11.19 0.22
CA THR A 67 -5.67 -12.20 1.11
C THR A 67 -4.51 -11.60 1.89
N ASP A 68 -4.20 -12.20 3.05
CA ASP A 68 -3.00 -11.87 3.82
C ASP A 68 -1.76 -12.06 2.92
N HIS A 69 -0.80 -11.12 2.99
CA HIS A 69 0.47 -11.21 2.26
C HIS A 69 1.30 -12.45 2.63
N LYS A 70 1.00 -13.12 3.74
CA LYS A 70 1.58 -14.40 4.15
C LYS A 70 1.00 -15.59 3.37
N ASP A 71 -0.18 -15.44 2.79
CA ASP A 71 -0.76 -16.45 1.90
C ASP A 71 -0.09 -16.40 0.52
N LYS A 72 1.08 -17.06 0.43
CA LYS A 72 1.89 -17.11 -0.80
C LYS A 72 1.13 -17.71 -1.99
N LYS A 73 0.25 -18.69 -1.74
CA LYS A 73 -0.52 -19.34 -2.82
C LYS A 73 -1.57 -18.39 -3.39
N GLY A 74 -2.35 -17.73 -2.52
CA GLY A 74 -3.36 -16.77 -2.94
C GLY A 74 -2.77 -15.55 -3.66
N LEU A 75 -1.62 -15.04 -3.18
CA LEU A 75 -0.89 -13.95 -3.83
C LEU A 75 -0.36 -14.37 -5.21
N LEU A 76 0.24 -15.56 -5.32
CA LEU A 76 0.75 -16.06 -6.60
C LEU A 76 -0.39 -16.23 -7.60
N GLN A 77 -1.49 -16.83 -7.21
CA GLN A 77 -2.65 -17.06 -8.06
C GLN A 77 -3.27 -15.75 -8.54
N SER A 78 -3.49 -14.77 -7.65
CA SER A 78 -4.00 -13.45 -8.02
C SER A 78 -3.00 -12.65 -8.86
N GLY A 79 -1.69 -12.78 -8.56
CA GLY A 79 -0.62 -12.12 -9.28
C GLY A 79 -0.40 -12.62 -10.70
N LEU A 80 -0.57 -13.92 -10.98
CA LEU A 80 -0.36 -14.50 -12.32
C LEU A 80 -1.36 -13.97 -13.36
N MET A 81 -2.54 -13.54 -12.95
CA MET A 81 -3.59 -13.08 -13.85
C MET A 81 -3.42 -11.64 -14.37
N ASN A 82 -2.48 -10.88 -13.85
CA ASN A 82 -2.29 -9.49 -14.26
C ASN A 82 -0.92 -9.23 -14.87
N MET A 83 -0.88 -8.95 -16.17
CA MET A 83 0.34 -8.65 -16.93
C MET A 83 0.75 -7.17 -16.91
N ALA A 84 -0.08 -6.28 -16.35
CA ALA A 84 0.11 -4.83 -16.44
C ALA A 84 1.48 -4.29 -15.96
N PRO A 85 2.10 -4.81 -14.87
CA PRO A 85 3.37 -4.26 -14.42
C PRO A 85 4.63 -4.90 -15.05
N ILE A 86 4.50 -5.67 -16.14
CA ILE A 86 5.66 -6.39 -16.71
C ILE A 86 6.78 -5.44 -17.13
N TRP A 87 6.48 -4.38 -17.84
CA TRP A 87 7.50 -3.40 -18.27
C TRP A 87 8.20 -2.74 -17.09
N PHE A 88 7.43 -2.40 -16.05
CA PHE A 88 8.00 -1.88 -14.82
C PHE A 88 8.92 -2.90 -14.16
N ALA A 89 8.47 -4.14 -14.05
CA ALA A 89 9.23 -5.23 -13.46
C ALA A 89 10.53 -5.54 -14.23
N VAL A 90 10.48 -5.60 -15.57
CA VAL A 90 11.66 -5.81 -16.41
C VAL A 90 12.66 -4.66 -16.27
N LYS A 91 12.18 -3.42 -16.32
CA LYS A 91 13.02 -2.24 -16.11
C LYS A 91 13.72 -2.32 -14.75
N GLU A 92 12.98 -2.55 -13.68
CA GLU A 92 13.50 -2.65 -12.31
C GLU A 92 14.51 -3.79 -12.17
N PHE A 93 14.25 -4.94 -12.77
CA PHE A 93 15.15 -6.10 -12.76
C PHE A 93 16.55 -5.76 -13.29
N PHE A 94 16.64 -5.01 -14.38
CA PHE A 94 17.91 -4.61 -14.97
C PHE A 94 18.53 -3.40 -14.33
N THR A 95 17.76 -2.31 -14.09
CA THR A 95 18.29 -1.06 -13.52
C THR A 95 18.68 -1.22 -12.05
N GLY A 96 17.92 -2.02 -11.28
CA GLY A 96 18.19 -2.34 -9.89
C GLY A 96 19.23 -3.46 -9.70
N LYS A 97 19.78 -4.02 -10.83
CA LYS A 97 20.71 -5.15 -10.78
C LYS A 97 20.19 -6.32 -9.93
N VAL A 98 18.88 -6.57 -10.00
CA VAL A 98 18.21 -7.62 -9.19
C VAL A 98 18.83 -8.99 -9.43
N TYR A 99 19.31 -9.26 -10.65
CA TYR A 99 19.96 -10.51 -11.05
C TYR A 99 21.29 -10.78 -10.31
N SER A 100 21.86 -9.79 -9.63
CA SER A 100 23.17 -9.92 -8.97
C SER A 100 23.16 -10.79 -7.72
N ASP A 101 21.99 -11.01 -7.11
CA ASP A 101 21.86 -11.80 -5.88
C ASP A 101 20.54 -12.60 -5.87
N ARG A 102 20.61 -13.86 -5.43
CA ARG A 102 19.44 -14.75 -5.30
C ARG A 102 18.39 -14.19 -4.32
N LYS A 103 18.80 -13.54 -3.24
CA LYS A 103 17.88 -12.91 -2.27
C LYS A 103 17.13 -11.75 -2.90
N ARG A 104 17.82 -10.93 -3.70
CA ARG A 104 17.20 -9.82 -4.45
C ARG A 104 16.17 -10.33 -5.46
N ILE A 105 16.50 -11.41 -6.19
CA ILE A 105 15.55 -12.05 -7.12
C ILE A 105 14.29 -12.51 -6.38
N TRP A 106 14.45 -13.16 -5.24
CA TRP A 106 13.33 -13.63 -4.45
C TRP A 106 12.46 -12.49 -3.93
N LEU A 107 13.08 -11.43 -3.36
CA LEU A 107 12.39 -10.24 -2.90
C LEU A 107 11.63 -9.54 -4.02
N TRP A 108 12.32 -9.31 -5.15
CA TRP A 108 11.72 -8.70 -6.33
C TRP A 108 10.49 -9.49 -6.79
N GLY A 109 10.59 -10.83 -6.84
CA GLY A 109 9.46 -11.69 -7.16
C GLY A 109 8.29 -11.55 -6.18
N ALA A 110 8.58 -11.52 -4.87
CA ALA A 110 7.57 -11.34 -3.83
C ALA A 110 6.86 -9.97 -3.95
N TYR A 111 7.60 -8.89 -4.11
CA TYR A 111 7.04 -7.55 -4.30
C TYR A 111 6.26 -7.43 -5.60
N LEU A 112 6.73 -8.06 -6.69
CA LEU A 112 6.00 -8.10 -7.94
C LEU A 112 4.66 -8.82 -7.80
N CYS A 113 4.61 -9.94 -7.07
CA CYS A 113 3.35 -10.64 -6.78
C CYS A 113 2.38 -9.75 -5.99
N ILE A 114 2.86 -9.04 -4.97
CA ILE A 114 2.04 -8.10 -4.21
C ILE A 114 1.49 -6.99 -5.12
N LEU A 115 2.35 -6.35 -5.90
CA LEU A 115 1.96 -5.29 -6.83
C LEU A 115 0.91 -5.78 -7.83
N ARG A 116 1.14 -6.93 -8.46
CA ARG A 116 0.19 -7.54 -9.41
C ARG A 116 -1.14 -7.86 -8.75
N SER A 117 -1.12 -8.32 -7.51
CA SER A 117 -2.33 -8.61 -6.73
C SER A 117 -3.11 -7.32 -6.43
N ILE A 118 -2.44 -6.24 -6.02
CA ILE A 118 -3.07 -4.92 -5.83
C ILE A 118 -3.74 -4.47 -7.14
N LEU A 119 -3.01 -4.53 -8.26
CA LEU A 119 -3.47 -4.07 -9.55
C LEU A 119 -4.52 -5.00 -10.21
N SER A 120 -4.70 -6.22 -9.72
CA SER A 120 -5.67 -7.17 -10.25
C SER A 120 -7.11 -6.70 -10.09
N ASN A 121 -7.40 -5.93 -9.04
CA ASN A 121 -8.71 -5.32 -8.82
C ASN A 121 -8.79 -3.93 -9.44
N ARG A 122 -8.95 -3.90 -10.76
CA ARG A 122 -8.99 -2.65 -11.53
C ARG A 122 -10.05 -1.67 -11.02
N LYS A 123 -11.26 -2.16 -10.73
CA LYS A 123 -12.35 -1.30 -10.21
C LYS A 123 -12.00 -0.65 -8.88
N GLN A 124 -11.35 -1.41 -7.98
CA GLN A 124 -10.88 -0.86 -6.72
C GLN A 124 -9.79 0.19 -6.94
N MET A 125 -8.85 -0.07 -7.84
CA MET A 125 -7.78 0.89 -8.15
C MET A 125 -8.31 2.18 -8.78
N GLU A 126 -9.31 2.09 -9.65
CA GLU A 126 -10.02 3.25 -10.20
C GLU A 126 -10.71 4.05 -9.09
N SER A 127 -11.44 3.37 -8.19
CA SER A 127 -12.07 4.02 -7.03
C SER A 127 -11.06 4.67 -6.10
N VAL A 128 -9.93 4.03 -5.83
CA VAL A 128 -8.83 4.61 -5.04
C VAL A 128 -8.29 5.86 -5.72
N ALA A 129 -8.05 5.82 -7.03
CA ALA A 129 -7.57 6.96 -7.81
C ALA A 129 -8.58 8.13 -7.78
N ASP A 130 -9.87 7.85 -7.85
CA ASP A 130 -10.93 8.86 -7.74
C ASP A 130 -10.94 9.54 -6.38
N ILE A 131 -10.83 8.76 -5.30
CA ILE A 131 -10.81 9.27 -3.93
C ILE A 131 -9.58 10.14 -3.70
N ILE A 132 -8.38 9.62 -4.03
CA ILE A 132 -7.14 10.37 -3.80
C ILE A 132 -7.04 11.63 -4.66
N GLY A 133 -7.72 11.68 -5.81
CA GLY A 133 -7.82 12.88 -6.65
C GLY A 133 -8.50 14.06 -5.96
N ASN A 134 -9.36 13.80 -4.98
CA ASN A 134 -10.02 14.81 -4.17
C ASN A 134 -9.23 15.17 -2.90
N CYS A 135 -8.22 14.36 -2.54
CA CYS A 135 -7.42 14.57 -1.35
C CYS A 135 -6.34 15.64 -1.59
N LYS A 136 -5.96 16.32 -0.49
CA LYS A 136 -4.80 17.23 -0.48
C LYS A 136 -3.49 16.45 -0.54
N CYS A 137 -3.48 15.27 0.11
CA CYS A 137 -2.32 14.42 0.25
C CYS A 137 -2.71 12.94 0.21
N ALA A 138 -1.87 12.12 -0.40
CA ALA A 138 -1.87 10.66 -0.32
C ALA A 138 -0.60 10.22 0.45
N TYR A 139 -0.79 9.72 1.67
CA TYR A 139 0.27 9.39 2.59
C TYR A 139 0.43 7.87 2.70
N PHE A 140 1.57 7.36 2.27
CA PHE A 140 1.97 5.96 2.39
C PHE A 140 2.81 5.81 3.66
N TYR A 141 2.22 5.19 4.68
CA TYR A 141 2.87 5.04 5.98
C TYR A 141 4.10 4.11 5.92
N TRP A 142 4.13 3.20 4.95
CA TRP A 142 5.26 2.31 4.67
C TRP A 142 5.79 2.54 3.26
N GLY A 143 7.12 2.63 3.15
CA GLY A 143 7.82 2.85 1.88
C GLY A 143 7.92 1.62 0.98
N ASP A 144 7.31 0.50 1.41
CA ASP A 144 7.31 -0.75 0.66
C ASP A 144 5.95 -1.03 -0.03
N LYS A 145 5.54 -2.21 -0.11
CA LYS A 145 4.30 -2.85 -0.64
C LYS A 145 3.26 -1.91 -1.29
N SER A 146 2.49 -1.15 -0.47
CA SER A 146 1.45 -0.26 -1.00
C SER A 146 2.02 0.90 -1.81
N ALA A 147 3.21 1.39 -1.47
CA ALA A 147 3.88 2.47 -2.20
C ALA A 147 4.29 2.06 -3.62
N LEU A 148 4.45 0.76 -3.91
CA LEU A 148 4.69 0.26 -5.27
C LEU A 148 3.56 0.60 -6.24
N ALA A 149 2.34 0.83 -5.75
CA ALA A 149 1.21 1.20 -6.59
C ALA A 149 1.24 2.66 -7.06
N ILE A 150 2.08 3.53 -6.48
CA ILE A 150 2.12 4.98 -6.78
C ILE A 150 2.24 5.28 -8.28
N PRO A 151 3.15 4.67 -9.06
CA PRO A 151 3.27 4.97 -10.49
C PRO A 151 1.97 4.66 -11.27
N PHE A 152 1.27 3.61 -10.88
CA PHE A 152 0.02 3.17 -11.50
C PHE A 152 -1.16 4.05 -11.10
N LEU A 153 -1.23 4.47 -9.83
CA LEU A 153 -2.20 5.45 -9.36
C LEU A 153 -2.03 6.78 -10.09
N LYS A 154 -0.80 7.28 -10.20
CA LYS A 154 -0.50 8.51 -10.96
C LYS A 154 -0.93 8.39 -12.42
N LYS A 155 -0.69 7.24 -13.05
CA LYS A 155 -1.14 6.99 -14.43
C LYS A 155 -2.67 7.00 -14.55
N GLY A 156 -3.38 6.38 -13.60
CA GLY A 156 -4.85 6.36 -13.54
C GLY A 156 -5.47 7.75 -13.30
N MET A 157 -4.69 8.70 -12.80
CA MET A 157 -5.11 10.07 -12.50
C MET A 157 -4.71 11.08 -13.57
N GLN A 158 -4.21 10.65 -14.74
CA GLN A 158 -3.84 11.57 -15.83
C GLN A 158 -5.03 12.46 -16.21
N GLY A 159 -4.78 13.77 -16.31
CA GLY A 159 -5.81 14.77 -16.58
C GLY A 159 -6.61 15.23 -15.34
N ARG A 160 -6.31 14.70 -14.15
CA ARG A 160 -6.91 15.10 -12.88
C ARG A 160 -5.94 15.88 -12.01
N LYS A 161 -6.47 16.56 -10.99
CA LYS A 161 -5.63 17.20 -9.96
C LYS A 161 -4.83 16.13 -9.21
N MET A 162 -3.51 16.32 -9.15
CA MET A 162 -2.63 15.40 -8.43
C MET A 162 -2.51 15.85 -6.96
N PRO A 163 -2.76 14.95 -5.97
CA PRO A 163 -2.43 15.22 -4.58
C PRO A 163 -0.92 15.22 -4.37
N LYS A 164 -0.48 15.69 -3.21
CA LYS A 164 0.90 15.46 -2.77
C LYS A 164 1.03 14.00 -2.35
N PHE A 165 2.01 13.29 -2.91
CA PHE A 165 2.36 11.93 -2.50
C PHE A 165 3.47 12.01 -1.44
N LEU A 166 3.19 11.54 -0.24
CA LEU A 166 4.14 11.40 0.84
C LEU A 166 4.38 9.91 1.08
N VAL A 167 5.64 9.53 1.22
CA VAL A 167 6.05 8.16 1.54
C VAL A 167 6.96 8.23 2.75
N ARG A 168 6.61 7.49 3.81
CA ARG A 168 7.45 7.34 4.99
C ARG A 168 8.29 6.08 4.84
N PHE A 169 9.59 6.21 5.03
CA PHE A 169 10.49 5.09 5.09
C PHE A 169 10.84 4.80 6.55
N HIS A 170 10.66 3.57 6.95
CA HIS A 170 11.14 3.05 8.23
C HIS A 170 12.51 2.39 8.03
N ASN A 171 13.22 2.13 9.13
CA ASN A 171 14.53 1.50 9.06
C ASN A 171 14.52 0.19 8.24
N SER A 172 13.50 -0.64 8.44
CA SER A 172 13.29 -1.88 7.68
C SER A 172 13.03 -1.67 6.18
N ASP A 173 12.65 -0.48 5.75
CA ASP A 173 12.38 -0.19 4.33
C ASP A 173 13.65 0.22 3.59
N VAL A 174 14.65 0.73 4.31
CA VAL A 174 15.88 1.30 3.77
C VAL A 174 17.04 0.31 3.85
N TYR A 175 17.15 -0.43 4.97
CA TYR A 175 18.25 -1.34 5.21
C TYR A 175 17.82 -2.79 4.99
N GLU A 176 18.49 -3.49 4.06
CA GLU A 176 18.23 -4.90 3.74
C GLU A 176 18.47 -5.80 4.97
N GLU A 177 19.47 -5.47 5.80
CA GLU A 177 19.82 -6.18 7.04
C GLU A 177 18.65 -6.19 8.04
N ALA A 178 17.93 -5.07 8.15
CA ALA A 178 16.79 -4.94 9.06
C ALA A 178 15.60 -5.85 8.69
N LYS A 179 15.57 -6.35 7.45
CA LYS A 179 14.55 -7.31 6.98
C LYS A 179 14.92 -8.77 7.24
N GLY A 180 16.09 -9.04 7.82
CA GLY A 180 16.57 -10.40 8.07
C GLY A 180 16.88 -11.19 6.80
N TYR A 181 17.24 -10.50 5.72
CA TYR A 181 17.56 -11.11 4.42
C TYR A 181 19.06 -11.30 4.19
N LEU A 182 19.90 -10.95 5.15
CA LEU A 182 21.33 -11.18 5.17
C LEU A 182 21.69 -12.39 6.03
#